data_0a814bdf5413d3338634bcaa28d5fabd
#
_entry.id   0a814bdf5413d3338634bcaa28d5fabd
#
_cell.length_a   1.000
_cell.length_b   1.000
_cell.length_c   1.000
_cell.angle_alpha   90.00
_cell.angle_beta   90.00
_cell.angle_gamma   90.00
#
_symmetry.space_group_name_H-M   'P 1'
#
loop_
_entity.id
_entity.type
_entity.pdbx_description
1 polymer ?
#
loop_
_entity_poly.entity_id
_entity_poly.type
_entity_poly.pdbx_seq_one_letter_code
_entity_poly.pdbx_strand_id
1 'polypeptide(L)'
;GLGASQLVSSGDGSVKGVITGEMGISSSGEKKNTYEPGMELHARYTVFAEGCRGHLGKQLIDTYGLDVTSTPQHYGIGLKELWQIPAEKHRPGLVQHGAGWPLAEHGASGGSFLYHLEDCQVALGLIVDLNYSNPFLSPFDELQRFKHHPTVRQYLDGGERLAYGARAITKGGFNSLPKMSLPGGILVGCDAGTLNFAKIKGTHTAMKSGMIAAETLFKAIFEGDPGGKDHAQYQNEFRLSWLHTELNRARNFGPAMHRMGTYLGGAFNFLDQNVFRGKLPFTLKDHSIDSRSLRVASDAKPITYPSADGILSFDKNSSVFLTNTNHEEDQPVHLCLEDPSIPLDVNLPRLAEPAQRHWPPGVHEIPEDEAGSLFQTKAQNRIPLRT
;
A
#
# COMPACT_ATOMS: atom_id res chain seq x y z
N GLY A 1 -0.86 -10.94 18.51
CA GLY A 1 -0.62 -9.53 18.80
C GLY A 1 -1.91 -8.78 19.03
N LEU A 2 -1.85 -7.66 19.74
CA LEU A 2 -2.99 -6.79 19.97
C LEU A 2 -2.97 -5.63 18.97
N GLY A 3 -4.11 -5.34 18.33
CA GLY A 3 -4.25 -4.20 17.44
C GLY A 3 -4.43 -2.91 18.24
N ALA A 4 -3.63 -1.88 17.96
CA ALA A 4 -3.86 -0.54 18.49
C ALA A 4 -5.05 0.09 17.77
N SER A 5 -6.03 0.59 18.51
CA SER A 5 -7.27 1.16 17.97
C SER A 5 -7.36 2.67 18.09
N GLN A 6 -6.82 3.25 19.17
CA GLN A 6 -6.92 4.67 19.47
C GLN A 6 -5.62 5.22 20.04
N LEU A 7 -5.45 6.55 19.91
CA LEU A 7 -4.37 7.30 20.55
C LEU A 7 -4.76 7.70 21.97
N VAL A 8 -3.80 7.66 22.89
CA VAL A 8 -3.90 8.28 24.22
C VAL A 8 -3.05 9.52 24.23
N SER A 9 -3.67 10.67 24.48
CA SER A 9 -2.98 11.97 24.56
C SER A 9 -2.99 12.51 25.99
N SER A 10 -1.93 13.23 26.35
CA SER A 10 -1.87 14.01 27.59
C SER A 10 -2.64 15.31 27.45
N GLY A 11 -2.89 16.00 28.56
CA GLY A 11 -3.59 17.28 28.57
C GLY A 11 -2.89 18.42 27.80
N ASP A 12 -1.59 18.29 27.54
CA ASP A 12 -0.77 19.18 26.69
C ASP A 12 -0.81 18.81 25.20
N GLY A 13 -1.55 17.78 24.85
CA GLY A 13 -1.68 17.27 23.50
C GLY A 13 -0.57 16.30 23.06
N SER A 14 0.42 15.99 23.92
CA SER A 14 1.44 15.00 23.55
C SER A 14 0.88 13.58 23.55
N VAL A 15 1.43 12.70 22.68
CA VAL A 15 1.09 11.28 22.68
C VAL A 15 1.65 10.61 23.93
N LYS A 16 0.78 9.93 24.68
CA LYS A 16 1.10 9.21 25.90
C LYS A 16 1.09 7.71 25.73
N GLY A 17 0.47 7.22 24.66
CA GLY A 17 0.34 5.81 24.37
C GLY A 17 -0.77 5.49 23.40
N VAL A 18 -1.25 4.26 23.46
CA VAL A 18 -2.35 3.75 22.61
C VAL A 18 -3.32 2.91 23.43
N ILE A 19 -4.55 2.80 22.94
CA ILE A 19 -5.55 1.84 23.44
C ILE A 19 -5.60 0.68 22.45
N THR A 20 -5.58 -0.54 22.94
CA THR A 20 -5.81 -1.74 22.12
C THR A 20 -7.29 -1.91 21.83
N GLY A 21 -7.62 -2.56 20.71
CA GLY A 21 -9.02 -2.89 20.40
C GLY A 21 -9.59 -3.93 21.37
N GLU A 22 -10.90 -3.89 21.56
CA GLU A 22 -11.63 -4.97 22.23
C GLU A 22 -11.62 -6.23 21.37
N MET A 23 -11.52 -7.38 22.00
CA MET A 23 -11.55 -8.70 21.36
C MET A 23 -12.80 -9.48 21.80
N GLY A 24 -13.23 -10.44 20.99
CA GLY A 24 -14.38 -11.29 21.33
C GLY A 24 -15.74 -10.55 21.31
N ILE A 25 -15.90 -9.59 20.40
CA ILE A 25 -17.18 -8.95 20.09
C ILE A 25 -17.79 -9.66 18.87
N SER A 26 -19.07 -9.98 18.93
CA SER A 26 -19.83 -10.57 17.82
C SER A 26 -20.14 -9.55 16.72
N SER A 27 -20.60 -10.03 15.58
CA SER A 27 -21.09 -9.18 14.48
C SER A 27 -22.31 -8.32 14.87
N SER A 28 -23.08 -8.71 15.88
CA SER A 28 -24.18 -7.92 16.47
C SER A 28 -23.70 -6.89 17.50
N GLY A 29 -22.43 -6.89 17.87
CA GLY A 29 -21.86 -6.01 18.90
C GLY A 29 -21.98 -6.55 20.32
N GLU A 30 -22.37 -7.82 20.49
CA GLU A 30 -22.49 -8.45 21.82
C GLU A 30 -21.15 -9.06 22.25
N LYS A 31 -20.89 -9.07 23.57
CA LYS A 31 -19.71 -9.70 24.15
C LYS A 31 -19.83 -11.20 24.13
N LYS A 32 -18.89 -11.88 23.50
CA LYS A 32 -18.76 -13.34 23.52
C LYS A 32 -18.12 -13.84 24.82
N ASN A 33 -18.10 -15.14 25.04
CA ASN A 33 -17.37 -15.74 26.16
C ASN A 33 -15.85 -15.55 26.09
N THR A 34 -15.33 -15.19 24.93
CA THR A 34 -13.91 -14.86 24.67
C THR A 34 -13.64 -13.35 24.71
N TYR A 35 -14.57 -12.55 25.27
CA TYR A 35 -14.42 -11.09 25.34
C TYR A 35 -13.23 -10.70 26.20
N GLU A 36 -12.40 -9.85 25.65
CA GLU A 36 -11.29 -9.16 26.34
C GLU A 36 -11.41 -7.64 26.12
N PRO A 37 -11.40 -6.85 27.19
CA PRO A 37 -11.49 -5.39 27.05
C PRO A 37 -10.18 -4.84 26.45
N GLY A 38 -10.28 -3.70 25.79
CA GLY A 38 -9.12 -2.94 25.37
C GLY A 38 -8.32 -2.43 26.58
N MET A 39 -7.03 -2.25 26.39
CA MET A 39 -6.10 -1.78 27.42
C MET A 39 -5.41 -0.49 26.98
N GLU A 40 -5.25 0.44 27.91
CA GLU A 40 -4.35 1.57 27.72
C GLU A 40 -2.89 1.15 27.96
N LEU A 41 -2.07 1.32 26.93
CA LEU A 41 -0.63 1.09 26.99
C LEU A 41 0.09 2.44 27.01
N HIS A 42 0.62 2.80 28.16
CA HIS A 42 1.34 4.06 28.35
C HIS A 42 2.83 3.88 28.11
N ALA A 43 3.46 4.85 27.46
CA ALA A 43 4.89 4.86 27.21
C ALA A 43 5.42 6.30 27.25
N ARG A 44 6.72 6.46 27.52
CA ARG A 44 7.39 7.76 27.38
C ARG A 44 7.37 8.26 25.93
N TYR A 45 7.50 7.32 25.00
CA TYR A 45 7.45 7.56 23.56
C TYR A 45 6.76 6.40 22.85
N THR A 46 6.00 6.69 21.81
CA THR A 46 5.35 5.71 20.93
C THR A 46 5.96 5.79 19.54
N VAL A 47 6.39 4.64 19.02
CA VAL A 47 6.92 4.54 17.65
C VAL A 47 5.83 3.95 16.76
N PHE A 48 5.39 4.73 15.77
CA PHE A 48 4.36 4.34 14.82
C PHE A 48 5.02 3.71 13.58
N ALA A 49 4.75 2.44 13.40
CA ALA A 49 5.33 1.61 12.34
C ALA A 49 4.24 0.77 11.63
N GLU A 50 3.05 1.34 11.45
CA GLU A 50 1.85 0.66 10.97
C GLU A 50 1.92 0.29 9.47
N GLY A 51 2.92 0.80 8.77
CA GLY A 51 3.12 0.54 7.36
C GLY A 51 2.36 1.52 6.45
N CYS A 52 1.91 1.03 5.28
CA CYS A 52 1.22 1.88 4.33
C CYS A 52 -0.15 2.31 4.86
N ARG A 53 -0.34 3.60 5.06
CA ARG A 53 -1.59 4.20 5.58
C ARG A 53 -2.05 3.62 6.91
N GLY A 54 -1.17 3.54 7.88
CA GLY A 54 -1.55 3.25 9.25
C GLY A 54 -2.66 4.20 9.74
N HIS A 55 -3.68 3.68 10.42
CA HIS A 55 -4.82 4.52 10.78
C HIS A 55 -4.48 5.53 11.88
N LEU A 56 -3.60 5.17 12.82
CA LEU A 56 -3.09 6.11 13.84
C LEU A 56 -2.08 7.09 13.24
N GLY A 57 -1.18 6.62 12.37
CA GLY A 57 -0.25 7.48 11.65
C GLY A 57 -0.96 8.56 10.83
N LYS A 58 -2.07 8.23 10.16
CA LYS A 58 -2.91 9.20 9.46
C LYS A 58 -3.50 10.25 10.40
N GLN A 59 -4.06 9.82 11.54
CA GLN A 59 -4.60 10.73 12.53
C GLN A 59 -3.54 11.69 13.05
N LEU A 60 -2.33 11.20 13.30
CA LEU A 60 -1.21 12.02 13.76
C LEU A 60 -0.77 13.02 12.71
N ILE A 61 -0.62 12.59 11.46
CA ILE A 61 -0.24 13.49 10.36
C ILE A 61 -1.23 14.63 10.24
N ASP A 62 -2.53 14.33 10.28
CA ASP A 62 -3.60 15.32 10.19
C ASP A 62 -3.66 16.23 11.45
N THR A 63 -3.69 15.63 12.64
CA THR A 63 -3.82 16.37 13.91
C THR A 63 -2.67 17.35 14.15
N TYR A 64 -1.44 16.95 13.83
CA TYR A 64 -0.25 17.77 14.04
C TYR A 64 0.21 18.54 12.79
N GLY A 65 -0.50 18.39 11.66
CA GLY A 65 -0.14 19.05 10.40
C GLY A 65 1.26 18.65 9.91
N LEU A 66 1.63 17.38 10.02
CA LEU A 66 3.00 16.94 9.79
C LEU A 66 3.41 17.00 8.32
N ASP A 67 2.48 17.07 7.39
CA ASP A 67 2.70 17.04 5.94
C ASP A 67 2.45 18.39 5.23
N VAL A 68 2.23 19.47 5.96
CA VAL A 68 1.88 20.80 5.39
C VAL A 68 2.93 21.35 4.40
N THR A 69 4.18 20.90 4.50
CA THR A 69 5.26 21.30 3.60
C THR A 69 5.60 20.23 2.54
N SER A 70 4.94 19.10 2.60
CA SER A 70 5.17 17.95 1.73
C SER A 70 4.26 17.98 0.51
N THR A 71 4.62 17.21 -0.53
CA THR A 71 3.65 16.90 -1.59
C THR A 71 2.71 15.78 -1.11
N PRO A 72 1.51 15.65 -1.71
CA PRO A 72 0.63 14.53 -1.38
C PRO A 72 1.35 13.17 -1.46
N GLN A 73 1.01 12.25 -0.56
CA GLN A 73 1.50 10.90 -0.62
C GLN A 73 0.83 10.16 -1.79
N HIS A 74 1.60 9.38 -2.51
CA HIS A 74 1.13 8.48 -3.56
C HIS A 74 1.17 7.03 -3.10
N TYR A 75 0.29 6.22 -3.67
CA TYR A 75 0.16 4.83 -3.30
C TYR A 75 0.18 3.91 -4.52
N GLY A 76 0.54 2.68 -4.30
CA GLY A 76 0.43 1.60 -5.25
C GLY A 76 -0.15 0.36 -4.58
N ILE A 77 -0.80 -0.48 -5.36
CA ILE A 77 -1.17 -1.83 -4.95
C ILE A 77 -0.22 -2.82 -5.59
N GLY A 78 0.49 -3.59 -4.77
CA GLY A 78 1.33 -4.69 -5.21
C GLY A 78 0.60 -6.01 -5.05
N LEU A 79 0.46 -6.74 -6.15
CA LEU A 79 -0.05 -8.10 -6.17
C LEU A 79 1.11 -9.02 -6.48
N LYS A 80 1.19 -10.17 -5.80
CA LYS A 80 2.27 -11.12 -6.00
C LYS A 80 1.78 -12.56 -5.92
N GLU A 81 2.48 -13.43 -6.62
CA GLU A 81 2.31 -14.87 -6.54
C GLU A 81 3.66 -15.55 -6.30
N LEU A 82 3.63 -16.70 -5.64
CA LEU A 82 4.74 -17.63 -5.51
C LEU A 82 4.41 -18.86 -6.33
N TRP A 83 5.39 -19.29 -7.14
CA TRP A 83 5.26 -20.42 -8.02
C TRP A 83 6.37 -21.43 -7.78
N GLN A 84 6.05 -22.72 -7.80
CA GLN A 84 6.98 -23.81 -8.00
C GLN A 84 7.14 -24.04 -9.50
N ILE A 85 8.36 -24.02 -10.02
CA ILE A 85 8.61 -24.16 -11.45
C ILE A 85 9.48 -25.39 -11.76
N PRO A 86 9.45 -25.91 -13.00
CA PRO A 86 10.34 -26.96 -13.41
C PRO A 86 11.82 -26.59 -13.25
N ALA A 87 12.63 -27.54 -12.78
CA ALA A 87 14.04 -27.30 -12.44
C ALA A 87 14.88 -26.81 -13.64
N GLU A 88 14.58 -27.29 -14.84
CA GLU A 88 15.25 -26.88 -16.08
C GLU A 88 14.98 -25.43 -16.48
N LYS A 89 13.91 -24.84 -15.96
CA LYS A 89 13.55 -23.42 -16.17
C LYS A 89 14.09 -22.51 -15.07
N HIS A 90 14.53 -23.09 -13.97
CA HIS A 90 15.01 -22.33 -12.84
C HIS A 90 16.39 -21.70 -13.13
N ARG A 91 16.56 -20.45 -12.70
CA ARG A 91 17.80 -19.66 -12.85
C ARG A 91 18.13 -19.00 -11.51
N PRO A 92 18.80 -19.71 -10.59
CA PRO A 92 19.09 -19.22 -9.24
C PRO A 92 19.67 -17.80 -9.26
N GLY A 93 19.06 -16.89 -8.46
CA GLY A 93 19.51 -15.51 -8.36
C GLY A 93 19.11 -14.59 -9.51
N LEU A 94 18.39 -15.08 -10.52
CA LEU A 94 17.84 -14.21 -11.56
C LEU A 94 16.82 -13.24 -10.95
N VAL A 95 17.05 -11.96 -11.17
CA VAL A 95 16.18 -10.85 -10.79
C VAL A 95 15.80 -10.07 -12.05
N GLN A 96 14.52 -9.98 -12.33
CA GLN A 96 13.99 -9.26 -13.47
C GLN A 96 12.99 -8.20 -13.00
N HIS A 97 13.19 -6.96 -13.43
CA HIS A 97 12.23 -5.88 -13.23
C HIS A 97 11.70 -5.41 -14.59
N GLY A 98 10.45 -4.98 -14.61
CA GLY A 98 9.80 -4.46 -15.79
C GLY A 98 8.92 -3.24 -15.48
N ALA A 99 8.59 -2.49 -16.54
CA ALA A 99 7.65 -1.39 -16.50
C ALA A 99 6.92 -1.31 -17.86
N GLY A 100 5.76 -0.67 -17.87
CA GLY A 100 4.98 -0.44 -19.08
C GLY A 100 3.86 -1.45 -19.26
N TRP A 101 4.08 -2.48 -20.07
CA TRP A 101 3.04 -3.49 -20.31
C TRP A 101 2.77 -4.34 -19.06
N PRO A 102 1.48 -4.72 -18.75
CA PRO A 102 0.26 -4.40 -19.50
C PRO A 102 -0.33 -3.02 -19.18
N LEU A 103 0.09 -2.36 -18.12
CA LEU A 103 -0.51 -1.15 -17.57
C LEU A 103 -0.52 0.03 -18.53
N ALA A 104 0.53 0.21 -19.32
CA ALA A 104 0.66 1.33 -20.25
C ALA A 104 -0.39 1.33 -21.35
N GLU A 105 -0.96 0.17 -21.72
CA GLU A 105 -2.06 0.08 -22.69
C GLU A 105 -3.32 0.78 -22.21
N HIS A 106 -3.48 0.88 -20.89
CA HIS A 106 -4.63 1.50 -20.24
C HIS A 106 -4.30 2.86 -19.60
N GLY A 107 -3.13 3.42 -19.94
CA GLY A 107 -2.67 4.70 -19.41
C GLY A 107 -2.35 4.68 -17.92
N ALA A 108 -2.12 3.50 -17.35
CA ALA A 108 -1.70 3.33 -15.97
C ALA A 108 -0.18 3.17 -15.88
N SER A 109 0.38 3.54 -14.75
CA SER A 109 1.78 3.34 -14.42
C SER A 109 1.96 2.28 -13.33
N GLY A 110 3.19 1.80 -13.22
CA GLY A 110 3.56 0.78 -12.26
C GLY A 110 4.80 0.02 -12.70
N GLY A 111 5.00 -1.15 -12.13
CA GLY A 111 6.14 -1.99 -12.48
C GLY A 111 5.92 -3.44 -12.08
N SER A 112 6.81 -4.28 -12.54
CA SER A 112 6.76 -5.71 -12.27
C SER A 112 8.10 -6.22 -11.76
N PHE A 113 8.06 -7.34 -11.09
CA PHE A 113 9.25 -8.09 -10.70
C PHE A 113 9.04 -9.59 -10.91
N LEU A 114 10.16 -10.29 -11.14
CA LEU A 114 10.23 -11.73 -11.14
C LEU A 114 11.59 -12.12 -10.53
N TYR A 115 11.55 -12.93 -9.47
CA TYR A 115 12.72 -13.35 -8.71
C TYR A 115 12.78 -14.87 -8.64
N HIS A 116 13.87 -15.45 -9.10
CA HIS A 116 14.16 -16.85 -8.87
C HIS A 116 14.75 -17.03 -7.47
N LEU A 117 14.01 -17.70 -6.63
CA LEU A 117 14.36 -17.97 -5.23
C LEU A 117 15.07 -19.31 -5.11
N GLU A 118 15.21 -19.83 -3.90
CA GLU A 118 15.66 -21.20 -3.63
C GLU A 118 14.60 -22.24 -4.04
N ASP A 119 14.94 -23.51 -4.05
CA ASP A 119 14.04 -24.65 -4.23
C ASP A 119 13.17 -24.60 -5.50
N CYS A 120 13.73 -24.12 -6.61
CA CYS A 120 13.00 -23.95 -7.88
C CYS A 120 11.72 -23.08 -7.73
N GLN A 121 11.72 -22.12 -6.83
CA GLN A 121 10.62 -21.20 -6.67
C GLN A 121 10.84 -19.89 -7.41
N VAL A 122 9.75 -19.30 -7.86
CA VAL A 122 9.72 -17.96 -8.46
C VAL A 122 8.67 -17.11 -7.75
N ALA A 123 9.10 -15.96 -7.23
CA ALA A 123 8.18 -14.91 -6.82
C ALA A 123 8.03 -13.89 -7.94
N LEU A 124 6.80 -13.65 -8.36
CA LEU A 124 6.49 -12.61 -9.33
C LEU A 124 5.42 -11.67 -8.81
N GLY A 125 5.41 -10.45 -9.31
CA GLY A 125 4.39 -9.48 -8.94
C GLY A 125 4.27 -8.31 -9.89
N LEU A 126 3.14 -7.64 -9.78
CA LEU A 126 2.81 -6.42 -10.49
C LEU A 126 2.39 -5.35 -9.48
N ILE A 127 2.99 -4.20 -9.57
CA ILE A 127 2.63 -3.02 -8.79
C ILE A 127 1.84 -2.10 -9.71
N VAL A 128 0.64 -1.72 -9.31
CA VAL A 128 -0.21 -0.77 -10.02
C VAL A 128 -0.29 0.51 -9.21
N ASP A 129 0.05 1.63 -9.84
CA ASP A 129 -0.07 2.95 -9.22
C ASP A 129 -1.54 3.32 -9.06
N LEU A 130 -1.94 3.77 -7.87
CA LEU A 130 -3.36 4.04 -7.59
C LEU A 130 -3.87 5.39 -8.12
N ASN A 131 -3.03 6.11 -8.87
CA ASN A 131 -3.41 7.31 -9.62
C ASN A 131 -3.89 7.02 -11.05
N TYR A 132 -4.21 5.78 -11.40
CA TYR A 132 -4.75 5.46 -12.72
C TYR A 132 -6.08 6.17 -12.96
N SER A 133 -6.33 6.53 -14.24
CA SER A 133 -7.49 7.34 -14.60
C SER A 133 -8.70 6.54 -15.10
N ASN A 134 -8.50 5.29 -15.53
CA ASN A 134 -9.58 4.46 -16.08
C ASN A 134 -10.29 3.67 -14.96
N PRO A 135 -11.57 3.94 -14.64
CA PRO A 135 -12.29 3.24 -13.58
C PRO A 135 -12.54 1.76 -13.86
N PHE A 136 -12.38 1.33 -15.11
CA PHE A 136 -12.54 -0.07 -15.51
C PHE A 136 -11.27 -0.91 -15.34
N LEU A 137 -10.15 -0.30 -14.90
CA LEU A 137 -8.93 -1.03 -14.66
C LEU A 137 -9.05 -1.93 -13.43
N SER A 138 -8.65 -3.20 -13.59
CA SER A 138 -8.58 -4.19 -12.53
C SER A 138 -7.11 -4.58 -12.27
N PRO A 139 -6.52 -4.15 -11.18
CA PRO A 139 -5.13 -4.54 -10.83
C PRO A 139 -4.91 -6.06 -10.81
N PHE A 140 -5.90 -6.81 -10.36
CA PHE A 140 -5.84 -8.27 -10.35
C PHE A 140 -5.74 -8.85 -11.76
N ASP A 141 -6.62 -8.41 -12.67
CA ASP A 141 -6.65 -8.93 -14.03
C ASP A 141 -5.42 -8.48 -14.83
N GLU A 142 -4.86 -7.31 -14.52
CA GLU A 142 -3.57 -6.88 -15.08
C GLU A 142 -2.41 -7.83 -14.65
N LEU A 143 -2.40 -8.31 -13.40
CA LEU A 143 -1.44 -9.35 -12.99
C LEU A 143 -1.66 -10.65 -13.77
N GLN A 144 -2.93 -11.06 -13.99
CA GLN A 144 -3.23 -12.26 -14.76
C GLN A 144 -2.71 -12.12 -16.22
N ARG A 145 -2.92 -10.98 -16.85
CA ARG A 145 -2.38 -10.67 -18.18
C ARG A 145 -0.85 -10.68 -18.18
N PHE A 146 -0.22 -10.07 -17.18
CA PHE A 146 1.24 -9.99 -17.06
C PHE A 146 1.92 -11.37 -17.12
N LYS A 147 1.30 -12.39 -16.54
CA LYS A 147 1.84 -13.76 -16.57
C LYS A 147 1.94 -14.38 -17.99
N HIS A 148 1.10 -13.92 -18.91
CA HIS A 148 1.13 -14.37 -20.31
C HIS A 148 2.23 -13.69 -21.16
N HIS A 149 2.93 -12.67 -20.61
CA HIS A 149 4.03 -12.05 -21.35
C HIS A 149 5.13 -13.10 -21.62
N PRO A 150 5.67 -13.19 -22.85
CA PRO A 150 6.64 -14.25 -23.21
C PRO A 150 7.85 -14.35 -22.26
N THR A 151 8.36 -13.19 -21.77
CA THR A 151 9.50 -13.14 -20.83
C THR A 151 9.17 -13.67 -19.44
N VAL A 152 7.90 -13.75 -19.07
CA VAL A 152 7.42 -14.30 -17.80
C VAL A 152 6.96 -15.73 -17.97
N ARG A 153 6.08 -15.96 -18.95
CA ARG A 153 5.49 -17.24 -19.27
C ARG A 153 6.53 -18.36 -19.41
N GLN A 154 7.67 -18.09 -20.08
CA GLN A 154 8.73 -19.06 -20.29
C GLN A 154 9.19 -19.77 -19.00
N TYR A 155 9.11 -19.09 -17.85
CA TYR A 155 9.45 -19.66 -16.55
C TYR A 155 8.27 -20.39 -15.90
N LEU A 156 7.05 -19.87 -16.07
CA LEU A 156 5.86 -20.39 -15.38
C LEU A 156 5.22 -21.62 -16.03
N ASP A 157 5.38 -21.81 -17.35
CA ASP A 157 4.80 -22.95 -18.07
C ASP A 157 5.25 -24.29 -17.44
N GLY A 158 4.29 -25.12 -17.03
CA GLY A 158 4.51 -26.38 -16.33
C GLY A 158 4.77 -26.23 -14.83
N GLY A 159 4.68 -25.02 -14.30
CA GLY A 159 4.77 -24.76 -12.88
C GLY A 159 3.41 -24.78 -12.17
N GLU A 160 3.45 -24.70 -10.85
CA GLU A 160 2.30 -24.67 -9.96
C GLU A 160 2.32 -23.40 -9.10
N ARG A 161 1.17 -22.74 -8.97
CA ARG A 161 1.01 -21.58 -8.11
C ARG A 161 0.81 -22.01 -6.67
N LEU A 162 1.73 -21.59 -5.78
CA LEU A 162 1.74 -21.95 -4.35
C LEU A 162 1.02 -20.95 -3.46
N ALA A 163 1.15 -19.65 -3.74
CA ALA A 163 0.60 -18.61 -2.90
C ALA A 163 0.24 -17.36 -3.72
N TYR A 164 -0.68 -16.58 -3.19
CA TYR A 164 -1.07 -15.27 -3.69
C TYR A 164 -1.13 -14.26 -2.53
N GLY A 165 -0.88 -13.01 -2.81
CA GLY A 165 -1.05 -11.95 -1.83
C GLY A 165 -1.03 -10.57 -2.48
N ALA A 166 -1.62 -9.62 -1.78
CA ALA A 166 -1.61 -8.23 -2.21
C ALA A 166 -1.36 -7.30 -1.02
N ARG A 167 -0.70 -6.17 -1.28
CA ARG A 167 -0.46 -5.15 -0.27
C ARG A 167 -0.34 -3.78 -0.91
N ALA A 168 -0.94 -2.79 -0.25
CA ALA A 168 -0.70 -1.39 -0.59
C ALA A 168 0.72 -0.97 -0.14
N ILE A 169 1.32 -0.07 -0.90
CA ILE A 169 2.63 0.51 -0.62
C ILE A 169 2.58 2.02 -0.77
N THR A 170 3.36 2.75 0.02
CA THR A 170 3.62 4.17 -0.19
C THR A 170 4.66 4.36 -1.30
N LYS A 171 4.50 5.36 -2.14
CA LYS A 171 5.43 5.61 -3.26
C LYS A 171 5.70 7.08 -3.55
N GLY A 172 5.19 8.01 -2.75
CA GLY A 172 5.47 9.45 -2.91
C GLY A 172 6.94 9.82 -2.74
N GLY A 173 7.70 9.01 -2.03
CA GLY A 173 9.14 9.16 -1.86
C GLY A 173 9.52 10.41 -1.06
N PHE A 174 10.73 10.92 -1.33
CA PHE A 174 11.33 12.00 -0.55
C PHE A 174 10.47 13.26 -0.39
N ASN A 175 9.77 13.67 -1.46
CA ASN A 175 8.98 14.90 -1.45
C ASN A 175 7.69 14.80 -0.64
N SER A 176 7.23 13.59 -0.34
CA SER A 176 5.99 13.30 0.40
C SER A 176 6.26 12.84 1.85
N LEU A 177 7.52 12.89 2.31
CA LEU A 177 7.83 12.60 3.70
C LEU A 177 7.23 13.68 4.62
N PRO A 178 6.45 13.30 5.63
CA PRO A 178 5.98 14.23 6.64
C PRO A 178 7.14 14.61 7.59
N LYS A 179 6.91 15.56 8.46
CA LYS A 179 7.72 15.68 9.68
C LYS A 179 7.54 14.39 10.49
N MET A 180 8.61 13.65 10.70
CA MET A 180 8.54 12.29 11.25
C MET A 180 8.57 12.23 12.79
N SER A 181 8.72 13.36 13.48
CA SER A 181 8.65 13.46 14.93
C SER A 181 7.52 14.38 15.36
N LEU A 182 6.92 14.08 16.49
CA LEU A 182 5.85 14.83 17.12
C LEU A 182 5.96 14.68 18.65
N PRO A 183 5.25 15.50 19.45
CA PRO A 183 5.26 15.37 20.91
C PRO A 183 4.84 13.96 21.34
N GLY A 184 5.78 13.22 21.97
CA GLY A 184 5.56 11.85 22.47
C GLY A 184 5.57 10.75 21.41
N GLY A 185 5.85 11.05 20.11
CA GLY A 185 5.79 10.04 19.05
C GLY A 185 6.79 10.23 17.92
N ILE A 186 7.04 9.14 17.20
CA ILE A 186 7.88 9.10 16.00
C ILE A 186 7.23 8.19 14.95
N LEU A 187 7.18 8.66 13.69
CA LEU A 187 6.78 7.87 12.53
C LEU A 187 8.01 7.21 11.88
N VAL A 188 7.93 5.93 11.54
CA VAL A 188 9.03 5.18 10.90
C VAL A 188 8.54 4.34 9.72
N GLY A 189 9.45 3.96 8.86
CA GLY A 189 9.17 3.06 7.74
C GLY A 189 8.14 3.59 6.76
N CYS A 190 7.26 2.72 6.28
CA CYS A 190 6.21 3.10 5.32
C CYS A 190 5.08 3.92 5.96
N ASP A 191 4.99 3.98 7.28
CA ASP A 191 4.10 4.89 7.97
C ASP A 191 4.52 6.36 7.75
N ALA A 192 5.84 6.62 7.75
CA ALA A 192 6.43 7.88 7.30
C ALA A 192 6.59 7.98 5.77
N GLY A 193 6.44 6.90 5.02
CA GLY A 193 6.60 6.89 3.56
C GLY A 193 8.05 6.73 3.08
N THR A 194 8.93 6.05 3.81
CA THR A 194 10.37 5.94 3.48
C THR A 194 10.70 4.95 2.35
N LEU A 195 9.72 4.37 1.67
CA LEU A 195 9.98 3.46 0.56
C LEU A 195 10.75 4.16 -0.57
N ASN A 196 11.82 3.52 -1.08
CA ASN A 196 12.52 3.99 -2.27
C ASN A 196 11.83 3.45 -3.53
N PHE A 197 11.01 4.28 -4.14
CA PHE A 197 10.24 3.91 -5.33
C PHE A 197 11.14 3.55 -6.54
N ALA A 198 12.23 4.27 -6.76
CA ALA A 198 13.13 4.01 -7.88
C ALA A 198 13.79 2.61 -7.81
N LYS A 199 13.99 2.09 -6.61
CA LYS A 199 14.52 0.74 -6.38
C LYS A 199 13.43 -0.32 -6.19
N ILE A 200 12.17 0.08 -6.02
CA ILE A 200 11.06 -0.80 -5.62
C ILE A 200 11.40 -1.54 -4.32
N LYS A 201 12.05 -0.87 -3.39
CA LYS A 201 12.54 -1.45 -2.13
C LYS A 201 12.23 -0.53 -0.96
N GLY A 202 11.69 -1.11 0.11
CA GLY A 202 11.32 -0.40 1.33
C GLY A 202 11.89 -1.00 2.62
N THR A 203 12.30 -2.26 2.61
CA THR A 203 12.73 -2.97 3.82
C THR A 203 13.95 -2.29 4.46
N HIS A 204 15.01 -2.06 3.70
CA HIS A 204 16.24 -1.44 4.21
C HIS A 204 16.02 0.00 4.69
N THR A 205 15.14 0.75 4.02
CA THR A 205 14.80 2.13 4.40
C THR A 205 13.95 2.17 5.67
N ALA A 206 12.98 1.25 5.80
CA ALA A 206 12.18 1.09 6.99
C ALA A 206 13.04 0.68 8.21
N MET A 207 13.91 -0.30 8.04
CA MET A 207 14.86 -0.72 9.08
C MET A 207 15.76 0.44 9.53
N LYS A 208 16.34 1.20 8.59
CA LYS A 208 17.21 2.33 8.94
C LYS A 208 16.45 3.43 9.67
N SER A 209 15.24 3.76 9.26
CA SER A 209 14.42 4.75 9.99
C SER A 209 14.10 4.29 11.42
N GLY A 210 13.77 3.01 11.59
CA GLY A 210 13.57 2.41 12.92
C GLY A 210 14.83 2.41 13.79
N MET A 211 16.01 2.13 13.22
CA MET A 211 17.30 2.20 13.93
C MET A 211 17.57 3.62 14.42
N ILE A 212 17.39 4.63 13.56
CA ILE A 212 17.60 6.03 13.94
C ILE A 212 16.63 6.42 15.07
N ALA A 213 15.36 6.01 14.98
CA ALA A 213 14.38 6.26 16.04
C ALA A 213 14.79 5.62 17.36
N ALA A 214 15.19 4.35 17.33
CA ALA A 214 15.61 3.62 18.52
C ALA A 214 16.85 4.26 19.18
N GLU A 215 17.86 4.61 18.40
CA GLU A 215 19.08 5.26 18.88
C GLU A 215 18.78 6.65 19.50
N THR A 216 17.92 7.44 18.85
CA THR A 216 17.52 8.77 19.33
C THR A 216 16.74 8.67 20.64
N LEU A 217 15.74 7.80 20.72
CA LEU A 217 14.92 7.64 21.92
C LEU A 217 15.69 7.00 23.07
N PHE A 218 16.53 6.00 22.76
CA PHE A 218 17.39 5.38 23.78
C PHE A 218 18.27 6.43 24.46
N LYS A 219 18.95 7.26 23.68
CA LYS A 219 19.80 8.34 24.20
C LYS A 219 19.00 9.31 25.08
N ALA A 220 17.87 9.80 24.58
CA ALA A 220 17.02 10.72 25.33
C ALA A 220 16.57 10.11 26.67
N ILE A 221 16.08 8.87 26.64
CA ILE A 221 15.61 8.18 27.85
C ILE A 221 16.75 7.93 28.84
N PHE A 222 17.95 7.56 28.34
CA PHE A 222 19.13 7.34 29.17
C PHE A 222 19.63 8.63 29.79
N GLU A 223 19.52 9.75 29.14
CA GLU A 223 19.84 11.10 29.65
C GLU A 223 18.76 11.66 30.60
N GLY A 224 17.74 10.86 30.94
CA GLY A 224 16.71 11.22 31.93
C GLY A 224 15.50 11.97 31.35
N ASP A 225 15.25 11.89 30.03
CA ASP A 225 14.07 12.50 29.45
C ASP A 225 12.78 11.84 30.01
N PRO A 226 11.83 12.62 30.57
CA PRO A 226 10.61 12.10 31.15
C PRO A 226 9.61 11.58 30.11
N GLY A 227 9.76 11.93 28.82
CA GLY A 227 8.83 11.62 27.75
C GLY A 227 7.99 12.81 27.29
N GLY A 228 7.15 12.59 26.28
CA GLY A 228 6.19 13.58 25.80
C GLY A 228 6.76 14.69 24.90
N LYS A 229 8.08 14.79 24.73
CA LYS A 229 8.70 15.82 23.89
C LYS A 229 8.69 15.46 22.40
N ASP A 230 8.79 16.49 21.58
CA ASP A 230 9.08 16.34 20.14
C ASP A 230 10.62 16.23 19.95
N HIS A 231 11.07 15.07 19.50
CA HIS A 231 12.49 14.82 19.27
C HIS A 231 12.95 15.28 17.88
N ALA A 232 13.14 16.60 17.71
CA ALA A 232 13.76 17.16 16.50
C ALA A 232 15.12 16.54 16.17
N GLN A 233 15.81 15.95 17.15
CA GLN A 233 17.06 15.21 16.93
C GLN A 233 16.86 14.03 15.97
N TYR A 234 15.74 13.33 16.03
CA TYR A 234 15.43 12.27 15.04
C TYR A 234 15.46 12.79 13.61
N GLN A 235 14.86 13.96 13.36
CA GLN A 235 14.86 14.58 12.04
C GLN A 235 16.29 14.99 11.60
N ASN A 236 17.15 15.41 12.53
CA ASN A 236 18.54 15.74 12.23
C ASN A 236 19.35 14.50 11.91
N GLU A 237 19.24 13.45 12.70
CA GLU A 237 19.91 12.17 12.44
C GLU A 237 19.46 11.53 11.12
N PHE A 238 18.16 11.62 10.80
CA PHE A 238 17.64 11.22 9.49
C PHE A 238 18.34 11.99 8.37
N ARG A 239 18.45 13.33 8.47
CA ARG A 239 19.10 14.17 7.44
C ARG A 239 20.57 13.84 7.24
N LEU A 240 21.28 13.46 8.30
CA LEU A 240 22.68 13.07 8.24
C LEU A 240 22.90 11.64 7.76
N SER A 241 21.85 10.83 7.70
CA SER A 241 21.94 9.42 7.34
C SER A 241 22.05 9.18 5.83
N TRP A 242 22.56 7.99 5.48
CA TRP A 242 22.51 7.51 4.09
C TRP A 242 21.09 7.37 3.55
N LEU A 243 20.10 7.14 4.44
CA LEU A 243 18.69 7.01 4.07
C LEU A 243 18.17 8.29 3.42
N HIS A 244 18.41 9.44 4.04
CA HIS A 244 18.07 10.74 3.46
C HIS A 244 18.74 10.93 2.09
N THR A 245 20.03 10.62 2.01
CA THR A 245 20.80 10.75 0.76
C THR A 245 20.23 9.88 -0.35
N GLU A 246 19.87 8.64 -0.02
CA GLU A 246 19.28 7.71 -0.98
C GLU A 246 17.90 8.17 -1.47
N LEU A 247 17.01 8.56 -0.56
CA LEU A 247 15.69 9.04 -0.93
C LEU A 247 15.73 10.37 -1.71
N ASN A 248 16.60 11.29 -1.28
CA ASN A 248 16.79 12.57 -1.99
C ASN A 248 17.35 12.37 -3.40
N ARG A 249 18.23 11.40 -3.61
CA ARG A 249 18.72 11.03 -4.94
C ARG A 249 17.59 10.62 -5.88
N ALA A 250 16.57 9.93 -5.37
CA ALA A 250 15.43 9.46 -6.14
C ALA A 250 14.24 10.43 -6.18
N ARG A 251 14.38 11.67 -5.65
CA ARG A 251 13.27 12.63 -5.46
C ARG A 251 12.49 13.00 -6.71
N ASN A 252 13.15 12.96 -7.87
CA ASN A 252 12.53 13.28 -9.16
C ASN A 252 11.89 12.07 -9.85
N PHE A 253 12.17 10.84 -9.40
CA PHE A 253 11.83 9.63 -10.13
C PHE A 253 10.31 9.47 -10.32
N GLY A 254 9.55 9.50 -9.24
CA GLY A 254 8.08 9.39 -9.27
C GLY A 254 7.42 10.54 -10.05
N PRO A 255 7.70 11.80 -9.70
CA PRO A 255 7.15 12.95 -10.41
C PRO A 255 7.44 12.96 -11.91
N ALA A 256 8.61 12.50 -12.35
CA ALA A 256 8.94 12.40 -13.77
C ALA A 256 8.07 11.36 -14.48
N MET A 257 7.88 10.19 -13.86
CA MET A 257 7.00 9.14 -14.40
C MET A 257 5.54 9.62 -14.53
N HIS A 258 5.03 10.30 -13.51
CA HIS A 258 3.64 10.80 -13.52
C HIS A 258 3.41 11.88 -14.56
N ARG A 259 4.36 12.81 -14.72
CA ARG A 259 4.21 13.95 -15.64
C ARG A 259 4.49 13.61 -17.09
N MET A 260 5.47 12.74 -17.35
CA MET A 260 5.99 12.48 -18.69
C MET A 260 5.66 11.07 -19.20
N GLY A 261 5.01 10.24 -18.36
CA GLY A 261 4.67 8.87 -18.69
C GLY A 261 5.88 7.93 -18.72
N THR A 262 5.63 6.67 -19.07
CA THR A 262 6.62 5.59 -18.97
C THR A 262 7.85 5.81 -19.85
N TYR A 263 7.69 6.26 -21.08
CA TYR A 263 8.84 6.39 -22.03
C TYR A 263 9.68 7.63 -21.79
N LEU A 264 9.08 8.81 -21.80
CA LEU A 264 9.82 10.06 -21.60
C LEU A 264 10.27 10.21 -20.15
N GLY A 265 9.42 9.85 -19.19
CA GLY A 265 9.78 9.83 -17.77
C GLY A 265 10.87 8.81 -17.48
N GLY A 266 10.83 7.64 -18.13
CA GLY A 266 11.87 6.63 -18.04
C GLY A 266 13.21 7.11 -18.59
N ALA A 267 13.24 7.77 -19.75
CA ALA A 267 14.44 8.36 -20.33
C ALA A 267 15.02 9.47 -19.42
N PHE A 268 14.16 10.36 -18.91
CA PHE A 268 14.57 11.38 -17.94
C PHE A 268 15.18 10.73 -16.68
N ASN A 269 14.52 9.74 -16.11
CA ASN A 269 14.99 9.04 -14.93
C ASN A 269 16.31 8.31 -15.17
N PHE A 270 16.49 7.73 -16.36
CA PHE A 270 17.76 7.11 -16.73
C PHE A 270 18.90 8.14 -16.66
N LEU A 271 18.71 9.32 -17.25
CA LEU A 271 19.71 10.41 -17.22
C LEU A 271 19.91 10.92 -15.78
N ASP A 272 18.82 11.21 -15.05
CA ASP A 272 18.92 11.71 -13.69
C ASP A 272 19.67 10.73 -12.77
N GLN A 273 19.36 9.43 -12.81
CA GLN A 273 19.95 8.46 -11.90
C GLN A 273 21.35 7.99 -12.31
N ASN A 274 21.64 7.86 -13.62
CA ASN A 274 22.90 7.27 -14.08
C ASN A 274 23.93 8.32 -14.50
N VAL A 275 23.52 9.43 -15.10
CA VAL A 275 24.43 10.52 -15.54
C VAL A 275 24.56 11.55 -14.42
N PHE A 276 23.46 12.14 -13.99
CA PHE A 276 23.46 13.20 -12.97
C PHE A 276 23.49 12.67 -11.53
N ARG A 277 23.27 11.38 -11.33
CA ARG A 277 23.28 10.70 -10.02
C ARG A 277 22.34 11.34 -8.99
N GLY A 278 21.17 11.82 -9.45
CA GLY A 278 20.19 12.52 -8.63
C GLY A 278 20.61 13.93 -8.19
N LYS A 279 21.61 14.52 -8.79
CA LYS A 279 22.18 15.86 -8.44
C LYS A 279 21.66 17.00 -9.30
N LEU A 280 20.54 16.81 -10.01
CA LEU A 280 19.93 17.92 -10.74
C LEU A 280 19.62 19.08 -9.79
N PRO A 281 19.82 20.35 -10.22
CA PRO A 281 19.66 21.52 -9.34
C PRO A 281 18.21 21.88 -9.05
N PHE A 282 17.25 21.09 -9.54
CA PHE A 282 15.82 21.28 -9.34
C PHE A 282 15.15 20.02 -8.80
N THR A 283 13.96 20.20 -8.25
CA THR A 283 13.09 19.11 -7.78
C THR A 283 11.75 19.20 -8.50
N LEU A 284 11.38 18.11 -9.16
CA LEU A 284 10.04 17.95 -9.69
C LEU A 284 9.10 17.64 -8.53
N LYS A 285 8.01 18.40 -8.43
CA LYS A 285 6.97 18.16 -7.41
C LYS A 285 5.70 17.67 -8.07
N ASP A 286 5.06 16.70 -7.49
CA ASP A 286 3.75 16.21 -7.89
C ASP A 286 2.72 16.59 -6.81
N HIS A 287 1.72 17.34 -7.19
CA HIS A 287 0.62 17.78 -6.33
C HIS A 287 -0.70 17.08 -6.65
N SER A 288 -0.67 16.07 -7.53
CA SER A 288 -1.84 15.25 -7.81
C SER A 288 -2.24 14.42 -6.59
N ILE A 289 -3.51 14.10 -6.50
CA ILE A 289 -4.08 13.28 -5.43
C ILE A 289 -4.64 12.02 -6.09
N ASP A 290 -4.18 10.84 -5.68
CA ASP A 290 -4.53 9.57 -6.31
C ASP A 290 -6.06 9.35 -6.40
N SER A 291 -6.78 9.63 -5.32
CA SER A 291 -8.24 9.46 -5.28
C SER A 291 -9.03 10.40 -6.21
N ARG A 292 -8.39 11.42 -6.77
CA ARG A 292 -9.02 12.37 -7.72
C ARG A 292 -8.64 12.10 -9.18
N SER A 293 -7.90 11.04 -9.45
CA SER A 293 -7.36 10.75 -10.78
C SER A 293 -8.35 10.03 -11.69
N LEU A 294 -9.39 9.40 -11.15
CA LEU A 294 -10.38 8.67 -11.93
C LEU A 294 -11.21 9.62 -12.82
N ARG A 295 -11.35 9.24 -14.08
CA ARG A 295 -12.27 9.86 -15.04
C ARG A 295 -13.68 9.35 -14.80
N VAL A 296 -14.66 10.12 -15.30
CA VAL A 296 -16.05 9.67 -15.39
C VAL A 296 -16.11 8.44 -16.30
N ALA A 297 -16.91 7.45 -15.95
CA ALA A 297 -16.99 6.17 -16.67
C ALA A 297 -17.42 6.35 -18.14
N SER A 298 -18.29 7.33 -18.43
CA SER A 298 -18.68 7.68 -19.82
C SER A 298 -17.51 8.13 -20.69
N ASP A 299 -16.47 8.70 -20.11
CA ASP A 299 -15.30 9.24 -20.80
C ASP A 299 -14.13 8.25 -20.83
N ALA A 300 -14.31 7.09 -20.21
CA ALA A 300 -13.31 6.04 -20.14
C ALA A 300 -13.67 4.86 -21.03
N LYS A 301 -12.67 4.32 -21.70
CA LYS A 301 -12.89 3.11 -22.53
C LYS A 301 -13.02 1.90 -21.60
N PRO A 302 -14.12 1.12 -21.68
CA PRO A 302 -14.24 -0.15 -20.97
C PRO A 302 -13.10 -1.10 -21.31
N ILE A 303 -12.61 -1.83 -20.31
CA ILE A 303 -11.57 -2.84 -20.48
C ILE A 303 -12.21 -4.22 -20.37
N THR A 304 -12.05 -5.02 -21.42
CA THR A 304 -12.48 -6.42 -21.40
C THR A 304 -11.26 -7.29 -21.12
N TYR A 305 -11.28 -7.99 -20.00
CA TYR A 305 -10.23 -8.93 -19.63
C TYR A 305 -10.53 -10.33 -20.14
N PRO A 306 -9.52 -11.08 -20.63
CA PRO A 306 -9.72 -12.47 -21.00
C PRO A 306 -10.09 -13.32 -19.78
N SER A 307 -10.90 -14.35 -20.00
CA SER A 307 -11.20 -15.33 -18.96
C SER A 307 -9.92 -16.05 -18.51
N ALA A 308 -9.87 -16.41 -17.24
CA ALA A 308 -8.76 -17.18 -16.69
C ALA A 308 -8.68 -18.58 -17.35
N ASP A 309 -7.48 -19.02 -17.70
CA ASP A 309 -7.25 -20.33 -18.35
C ASP A 309 -7.09 -21.49 -17.34
N GLY A 310 -6.98 -21.19 -16.05
CA GLY A 310 -6.77 -22.18 -14.99
C GLY A 310 -5.36 -22.81 -14.97
N ILE A 311 -4.46 -22.33 -15.81
CA ILE A 311 -3.07 -22.82 -15.94
C ILE A 311 -2.07 -21.74 -15.54
N LEU A 312 -2.08 -20.61 -16.22
CA LEU A 312 -1.27 -19.43 -15.91
C LEU A 312 -2.08 -18.32 -15.25
N SER A 313 -3.34 -18.16 -15.64
CA SER A 313 -4.25 -17.18 -15.07
C SER A 313 -5.40 -17.86 -14.32
N PHE A 314 -5.83 -17.22 -13.24
CA PHE A 314 -6.80 -17.76 -12.30
C PHE A 314 -7.83 -16.69 -11.93
N ASP A 315 -8.99 -17.14 -11.46
CA ASP A 315 -10.02 -16.25 -10.92
C ASP A 315 -9.63 -15.71 -9.53
N LYS A 316 -10.35 -14.66 -9.10
CA LYS A 316 -10.10 -14.01 -7.80
C LYS A 316 -10.34 -14.95 -6.63
N ASN A 317 -11.41 -15.76 -6.66
CA ASN A 317 -11.78 -16.63 -5.53
C ASN A 317 -10.71 -17.69 -5.27
N SER A 318 -10.25 -18.38 -6.34
CA SER A 318 -9.14 -19.33 -6.27
C SER A 318 -7.85 -18.68 -5.76
N SER A 319 -7.64 -17.40 -6.07
CA SER A 319 -6.47 -16.64 -5.61
C SER A 319 -6.58 -16.28 -4.14
N VAL A 320 -7.76 -15.85 -3.67
CA VAL A 320 -8.00 -15.54 -2.26
C VAL A 320 -7.77 -16.76 -1.36
N PHE A 321 -8.18 -17.94 -1.79
CA PHE A 321 -7.92 -19.18 -1.06
C PHE A 321 -6.43 -19.37 -0.74
N LEU A 322 -5.55 -19.04 -1.69
CA LEU A 322 -4.10 -19.16 -1.53
C LEU A 322 -3.45 -18.05 -0.69
N THR A 323 -4.21 -17.10 -0.19
CA THR A 323 -3.68 -16.10 0.75
C THR A 323 -3.47 -16.65 2.14
N ASN A 324 -4.09 -17.80 2.46
CA ASN A 324 -4.16 -18.35 3.81
C ASN A 324 -4.69 -17.35 4.86
N THR A 325 -5.49 -16.38 4.42
CA THR A 325 -6.09 -15.41 5.32
C THR A 325 -7.22 -16.05 6.07
N ASN A 326 -7.13 -16.07 7.39
CA ASN A 326 -8.15 -16.59 8.28
C ASN A 326 -8.63 -15.45 9.20
N HIS A 327 -9.92 -15.21 9.20
CA HIS A 327 -10.58 -14.22 10.03
C HIS A 327 -11.61 -14.87 10.93
N GLU A 328 -11.83 -14.27 12.09
CA GLU A 328 -13.01 -14.58 12.90
C GLU A 328 -14.26 -14.15 12.11
N GLU A 329 -15.17 -15.10 11.85
CA GLU A 329 -16.37 -14.81 11.04
C GLU A 329 -17.39 -13.96 11.80
N ASP A 330 -17.54 -14.22 13.09
CA ASP A 330 -18.44 -13.48 13.96
C ASP A 330 -17.71 -12.37 14.70
N GLN A 331 -17.44 -11.30 13.98
CA GLN A 331 -16.81 -10.07 14.50
C GLN A 331 -17.43 -8.81 13.86
N PRO A 332 -17.30 -7.64 14.49
CA PRO A 332 -17.77 -6.38 13.91
C PRO A 332 -17.12 -6.12 12.56
N VAL A 333 -17.87 -5.51 11.65
CA VAL A 333 -17.36 -5.07 10.35
C VAL A 333 -16.37 -3.94 10.57
N HIS A 334 -15.14 -4.09 10.05
CA HIS A 334 -14.08 -3.09 10.21
C HIS A 334 -14.10 -1.99 9.14
N LEU A 335 -14.80 -2.21 8.01
CA LEU A 335 -15.01 -1.21 6.97
C LEU A 335 -16.47 -0.77 7.00
N CYS A 336 -16.70 0.43 7.51
CA CYS A 336 -18.01 1.04 7.55
C CYS A 336 -18.10 2.15 6.50
N LEU A 337 -19.19 2.19 5.74
CA LEU A 337 -19.49 3.32 4.88
C LEU A 337 -20.10 4.44 5.73
N GLU A 338 -19.58 5.65 5.61
CA GLU A 338 -20.15 6.83 6.25
C GLU A 338 -21.55 7.11 5.69
N ASP A 339 -21.69 6.96 4.39
CA ASP A 339 -22.98 7.03 3.69
C ASP A 339 -23.12 5.78 2.78
N PRO A 340 -24.03 4.85 3.12
CA PRO A 340 -24.24 3.61 2.38
C PRO A 340 -24.81 3.81 0.96
N SER A 341 -25.36 4.98 0.64
CA SER A 341 -25.91 5.28 -0.70
C SER A 341 -24.81 5.59 -1.72
N ILE A 342 -23.62 6.06 -1.29
CA ILE A 342 -22.55 6.51 -2.17
C ILE A 342 -22.15 5.47 -3.24
N PRO A 343 -21.98 4.18 -2.94
CA PRO A 343 -21.59 3.21 -3.95
C PRO A 343 -22.58 3.10 -5.12
N LEU A 344 -23.89 3.18 -4.84
CA LEU A 344 -24.94 3.01 -5.84
C LEU A 344 -25.34 4.35 -6.50
N ASP A 345 -25.56 5.38 -5.69
CA ASP A 345 -26.14 6.63 -6.16
C ASP A 345 -25.10 7.59 -6.76
N VAL A 346 -23.83 7.46 -6.33
CA VAL A 346 -22.74 8.34 -6.75
C VAL A 346 -21.70 7.60 -7.58
N ASN A 347 -21.10 6.55 -6.99
CA ASN A 347 -19.94 5.90 -7.62
C ASN A 347 -20.35 5.07 -8.85
N LEU A 348 -21.44 4.32 -8.77
CA LEU A 348 -21.87 3.46 -9.88
C LEU A 348 -22.18 4.26 -11.15
N PRO A 349 -23.05 5.28 -11.15
CA PRO A 349 -23.37 6.03 -12.36
C PRO A 349 -22.20 6.88 -12.85
N ARG A 350 -21.34 7.37 -11.94
CA ARG A 350 -20.26 8.27 -12.30
C ARG A 350 -18.95 7.56 -12.63
N LEU A 351 -18.59 6.52 -11.88
CA LEU A 351 -17.29 5.87 -11.92
C LEU A 351 -17.38 4.36 -12.17
N ALA A 352 -18.57 3.83 -12.51
CA ALA A 352 -18.84 2.40 -12.65
C ALA A 352 -18.44 1.58 -11.40
N GLU A 353 -18.53 2.15 -10.19
CA GLU A 353 -18.12 1.62 -8.89
C GLU A 353 -16.78 0.87 -8.94
N PRO A 354 -15.65 1.57 -8.82
CA PRO A 354 -14.33 0.97 -8.98
C PRO A 354 -13.98 -0.02 -7.87
N ALA A 355 -14.69 -0.02 -6.72
CA ALA A 355 -14.45 -0.96 -5.64
C ALA A 355 -14.63 -2.44 -6.07
N GLN A 356 -15.46 -2.70 -7.08
CA GLN A 356 -15.60 -4.03 -7.67
C GLN A 356 -14.30 -4.56 -8.31
N ARG A 357 -13.36 -3.67 -8.65
CA ARG A 357 -12.16 -3.98 -9.44
C ARG A 357 -10.87 -3.79 -8.70
N HIS A 358 -10.75 -2.71 -7.92
CA HIS A 358 -9.47 -2.37 -7.28
C HIS A 358 -9.12 -3.27 -6.08
N TRP A 359 -10.12 -3.94 -5.47
CA TRP A 359 -9.87 -4.89 -4.40
C TRP A 359 -9.30 -6.19 -4.93
N PRO A 360 -8.08 -6.58 -4.51
CA PRO A 360 -7.45 -7.82 -4.97
C PRO A 360 -8.25 -9.08 -4.64
N PRO A 361 -8.92 -9.19 -3.49
CA PRO A 361 -9.76 -10.35 -3.16
C PRO A 361 -11.19 -10.31 -3.71
N GLY A 362 -11.60 -9.27 -4.46
CA GLY A 362 -12.95 -9.20 -5.02
C GLY A 362 -14.06 -9.14 -3.96
N VAL A 363 -13.85 -8.31 -2.94
CA VAL A 363 -14.73 -8.21 -1.75
C VAL A 363 -16.07 -7.56 -2.08
N HIS A 364 -16.09 -6.62 -3.03
CA HIS A 364 -17.29 -5.85 -3.38
C HIS A 364 -17.81 -6.25 -4.76
N GLU A 365 -19.11 -6.38 -4.88
CA GLU A 365 -19.80 -6.58 -6.15
C GLU A 365 -21.16 -5.88 -6.14
N ILE A 366 -21.65 -5.56 -7.33
CA ILE A 366 -23.00 -5.10 -7.55
C ILE A 366 -23.66 -6.16 -8.43
N PRO A 367 -24.52 -7.04 -7.87
CA PRO A 367 -25.24 -8.02 -8.66
C PRO A 367 -26.26 -7.31 -9.55
N GLU A 368 -26.35 -7.74 -10.78
CA GLU A 368 -27.44 -7.38 -11.69
C GLU A 368 -28.64 -8.29 -11.36
N ASP A 369 -29.63 -7.76 -10.67
CA ASP A 369 -30.89 -8.45 -10.41
C ASP A 369 -32.07 -7.66 -11.00
N GLU A 370 -33.23 -8.31 -11.11
CA GLU A 370 -34.46 -7.71 -11.64
C GLU A 370 -35.06 -6.64 -10.70
N ALA A 371 -34.59 -6.55 -9.47
CA ALA A 371 -35.12 -5.67 -8.42
C ALA A 371 -34.30 -4.38 -8.23
N GLY A 372 -33.17 -4.25 -8.88
CA GLY A 372 -32.24 -3.13 -8.77
C GLY A 372 -30.86 -3.53 -8.21
N SER A 373 -29.88 -2.68 -8.46
CA SER A 373 -28.50 -2.95 -8.07
C SER A 373 -28.31 -2.80 -6.56
N LEU A 374 -27.74 -3.81 -5.92
CA LEU A 374 -27.35 -3.78 -4.51
C LEU A 374 -25.84 -3.89 -4.39
N PHE A 375 -25.24 -2.96 -3.67
CA PHE A 375 -23.82 -3.07 -3.33
C PHE A 375 -23.64 -4.16 -2.28
N GLN A 376 -22.90 -5.22 -2.62
CA GLN A 376 -22.65 -6.35 -1.72
C GLN A 376 -21.16 -6.52 -1.44
N THR A 377 -20.87 -6.88 -0.21
CA THR A 377 -19.52 -7.30 0.19
C THR A 377 -19.53 -8.83 0.32
N LYS A 378 -18.71 -9.50 -0.47
CA LYS A 378 -18.63 -10.98 -0.49
C LYS A 378 -18.03 -11.60 0.78
N ALA A 379 -17.40 -10.81 1.60
CA ALA A 379 -16.95 -11.29 2.90
C ALA A 379 -18.17 -11.45 3.80
N GLN A 380 -18.69 -12.65 3.85
CA GLN A 380 -19.78 -13.08 4.72
C GLN A 380 -21.16 -12.52 4.41
N ASN A 381 -22.05 -13.44 4.05
CA ASN A 381 -23.51 -13.34 4.14
C ASN A 381 -24.05 -11.96 4.53
N ARG A 382 -24.56 -11.21 3.53
CA ARG A 382 -25.41 -10.02 3.68
C ARG A 382 -25.13 -9.23 4.96
N ILE A 383 -24.09 -8.44 4.96
CA ILE A 383 -23.87 -7.50 6.06
C ILE A 383 -24.86 -6.37 5.87
N PRO A 384 -25.84 -6.18 6.77
CA PRO A 384 -26.65 -4.97 6.73
C PRO A 384 -25.71 -3.79 6.99
N LEU A 385 -25.63 -2.86 6.05
CA LEU A 385 -25.01 -1.56 6.26
C LEU A 385 -25.72 -0.93 7.46
N ARG A 386 -25.05 -0.81 8.59
CA ARG A 386 -25.59 -0.08 9.73
C ARG A 386 -25.36 1.40 9.50
N THR A 387 -26.45 2.15 9.56
CA THR A 387 -26.51 3.60 9.69
C THR A 387 -25.87 4.05 11.00
#